data_18892fb8e8fa98041bd42097b03c2984
#
_entry.id   18892fb8e8fa98041bd42097b03c2984
#
_cell.length_a   1.000
_cell.length_b   1.000
_cell.length_c   1.000
_cell.angle_alpha   90.00
_cell.angle_beta   90.00
_cell.angle_gamma   90.00
#
_symmetry.space_group_name_H-M   'P 1'
#
loop_
_entity.id
_entity.type
_entity.pdbx_description
1 polymer ?
#
loop_
_entity_poly.entity_id
_entity_poly.type
_entity_poly.pdbx_seq_one_letter_code
_entity_poly.pdbx_strand_id
1 'polypeptide(L)'
;LPEADEYNEELAEKDLVFLGLIGMMDPPREEAVEAVRVCRQVAIKPIMITGDHKLTAVAVAKEIGIHREGDLVFTGEDLSKIDDQEFDRVVDKITVYARVSPLDKLKIVKAWKNRGEVVAMTGDGVNDAPALKHADIGIAMGITGTEVAKEAADIVLSDDNFATIVRAIERGRWIYDNIKKYLTYLLRANITEVVVLGGVVMVMGPEYLPLLPAAILYINLATDGLPALALGVAPADPDIMQRAPRDPRESVFSKDVRMLILMAVIIECPIFLWMFFQSQPDMELARTRVFFMFVFIELIIAINFRSLRYSLVQAPPHKWLLIAIGWELALIVVLMQFPAVRNAFGITMPSASDLGIIVALGVGIVIVIEVAKAGFRTTARRRTMTAYAERG
;
A
#
# COMPACT_ATOMS: atom_id res chain seq x y z
N LEU A 1 -6.86 41.20 -50.18
CA LEU A 1 -5.82 41.00 -51.19
C LEU A 1 -6.32 41.51 -52.52
N PRO A 2 -5.51 42.17 -53.34
CA PRO A 2 -5.87 42.49 -54.73
C PRO A 2 -6.18 41.20 -55.48
N GLU A 3 -7.13 41.22 -56.43
CA GLU A 3 -7.40 40.07 -57.30
C GLU A 3 -6.16 39.78 -58.15
N ALA A 4 -5.64 38.55 -58.01
CA ALA A 4 -4.49 38.05 -58.73
C ALA A 4 -4.73 36.60 -59.11
N ASP A 5 -4.24 36.21 -60.30
CA ASP A 5 -4.36 34.82 -60.79
C ASP A 5 -3.55 33.82 -59.96
N GLU A 6 -2.45 34.27 -59.30
CA GLU A 6 -1.64 33.52 -58.35
C GLU A 6 -1.20 34.42 -57.20
N TYR A 7 -1.30 33.94 -55.96
CA TYR A 7 -0.82 34.59 -54.75
C TYR A 7 0.55 34.03 -54.37
N ASN A 8 1.56 34.92 -54.22
CA ASN A 8 2.85 34.61 -53.65
C ASN A 8 3.10 35.41 -52.39
N GLU A 9 4.19 35.11 -51.64
CA GLU A 9 4.49 35.75 -50.36
C GLU A 9 4.63 37.29 -50.50
N GLU A 10 5.28 37.78 -51.53
CA GLU A 10 5.47 39.23 -51.77
C GLU A 10 4.16 39.99 -51.95
N LEU A 11 3.15 39.36 -52.58
CA LEU A 11 1.86 39.95 -52.82
C LEU A 11 0.94 39.80 -51.57
N ALA A 12 1.09 38.72 -50.85
CA ALA A 12 0.29 38.44 -49.64
C ALA A 12 0.74 39.26 -48.44
N GLU A 13 2.04 39.59 -48.35
CA GLU A 13 2.62 40.32 -47.20
C GLU A 13 2.78 41.83 -47.44
N LYS A 14 2.29 42.35 -48.57
CA LYS A 14 2.37 43.77 -48.90
C LYS A 14 1.16 44.53 -48.33
N ASP A 15 1.39 45.74 -47.78
CA ASP A 15 0.36 46.66 -47.28
C ASP A 15 -0.58 46.03 -46.25
N LEU A 16 -0.04 45.20 -45.37
CA LEU A 16 -0.82 44.52 -44.32
C LEU A 16 -1.40 45.55 -43.34
N VAL A 17 -2.70 45.38 -43.05
CA VAL A 17 -3.39 46.12 -41.97
C VAL A 17 -3.48 45.23 -40.75
N PHE A 18 -2.97 45.71 -39.62
CA PHE A 18 -3.09 45.00 -38.36
C PHE A 18 -4.57 44.89 -37.93
N LEU A 19 -5.15 43.71 -37.96
CA LEU A 19 -6.54 43.47 -37.60
C LEU A 19 -6.69 43.09 -36.12
N GLY A 20 -5.67 42.47 -35.52
CA GLY A 20 -5.67 42.02 -34.17
C GLY A 20 -4.79 40.80 -33.93
N LEU A 21 -4.81 40.31 -32.71
CA LEU A 21 -4.14 39.09 -32.30
C LEU A 21 -5.19 38.04 -31.95
N ILE A 22 -4.98 36.80 -32.42
CA ILE A 22 -5.76 35.63 -32.05
C ILE A 22 -4.87 34.74 -31.22
N GLY A 23 -5.24 34.52 -29.97
CA GLY A 23 -4.57 33.55 -29.10
C GLY A 23 -5.13 32.15 -29.32
N MET A 24 -4.25 31.17 -29.47
CA MET A 24 -4.61 29.76 -29.46
C MET A 24 -4.01 29.11 -28.22
N MET A 25 -4.82 28.35 -27.50
CA MET A 25 -4.39 27.62 -26.32
C MET A 25 -5.04 26.24 -26.31
N ASP A 26 -4.24 25.22 -26.03
CA ASP A 26 -4.74 23.89 -25.73
C ASP A 26 -5.04 23.83 -24.23
N PRO A 27 -6.31 23.70 -23.81
CA PRO A 27 -6.68 23.73 -22.40
C PRO A 27 -6.18 22.46 -21.70
N PRO A 28 -5.79 22.55 -20.42
CA PRO A 28 -5.50 21.38 -19.60
C PRO A 28 -6.70 20.44 -19.54
N ARG A 29 -6.43 19.13 -19.48
CA ARG A 29 -7.49 18.14 -19.28
C ARG A 29 -8.12 18.31 -17.89
N GLU A 30 -9.44 18.24 -17.79
CA GLU A 30 -10.17 18.38 -16.51
C GLU A 30 -9.73 17.32 -15.48
N GLU A 31 -9.45 16.09 -15.93
CA GLU A 31 -8.98 15.00 -15.07
C GLU A 31 -7.60 15.31 -14.44
N ALA A 32 -6.77 16.15 -15.09
CA ALA A 32 -5.47 16.54 -14.53
C ALA A 32 -5.65 17.49 -13.33
N VAL A 33 -6.64 18.39 -13.38
CA VAL A 33 -6.98 19.28 -12.26
C VAL A 33 -7.39 18.48 -11.03
N GLU A 34 -8.30 17.52 -11.22
CA GLU A 34 -8.75 16.64 -10.13
C GLU A 34 -7.61 15.78 -9.58
N ALA A 35 -6.78 15.21 -10.46
CA ALA A 35 -5.64 14.39 -10.06
C ALA A 35 -4.63 15.21 -9.22
N VAL A 36 -4.30 16.43 -9.61
CA VAL A 36 -3.43 17.35 -8.84
C VAL A 36 -4.04 17.64 -7.47
N ARG A 37 -5.35 17.87 -7.42
CA ARG A 37 -6.07 18.11 -6.17
C ARG A 37 -5.96 16.92 -5.22
N VAL A 38 -6.17 15.70 -5.73
CA VAL A 38 -6.06 14.45 -4.94
C VAL A 38 -4.63 14.23 -4.48
N CYS A 39 -3.62 14.41 -5.33
CA CYS A 39 -2.20 14.33 -4.94
C CYS A 39 -1.90 15.22 -3.73
N ARG A 40 -2.36 16.47 -3.76
CA ARG A 40 -2.16 17.41 -2.64
C ARG A 40 -2.87 16.96 -1.36
N GLN A 41 -4.09 16.42 -1.47
CA GLN A 41 -4.84 15.91 -0.31
C GLN A 41 -4.12 14.78 0.42
N VAL A 42 -3.36 13.97 -0.32
CA VAL A 42 -2.58 12.86 0.23
C VAL A 42 -1.12 13.22 0.50
N ALA A 43 -0.80 14.53 0.54
CA ALA A 43 0.52 15.10 0.76
C ALA A 43 1.58 14.65 -0.27
N ILE A 44 1.17 14.42 -1.52
CA ILE A 44 2.07 14.26 -2.67
C ILE A 44 2.19 15.62 -3.34
N LYS A 45 3.40 16.09 -3.56
CA LYS A 45 3.69 17.38 -4.20
C LYS A 45 3.83 17.20 -5.71
N PRO A 46 2.85 17.62 -6.52
CA PRO A 46 3.03 17.66 -7.96
C PRO A 46 3.93 18.84 -8.35
N ILE A 47 4.83 18.61 -9.31
CA ILE A 47 5.78 19.58 -9.84
C ILE A 47 5.67 19.55 -11.35
N MET A 48 5.61 20.73 -11.99
CA MET A 48 5.62 20.85 -13.43
C MET A 48 7.03 21.05 -13.95
N ILE A 49 7.43 20.22 -14.91
CA ILE A 49 8.71 20.31 -15.61
C ILE A 49 8.40 20.33 -17.11
N THR A 50 8.72 21.43 -17.81
CA THR A 50 8.38 21.60 -19.23
C THR A 50 9.49 22.29 -20.02
N GLY A 51 9.52 22.04 -21.33
CA GLY A 51 10.32 22.82 -22.29
C GLY A 51 9.70 24.17 -22.68
N ASP A 52 8.44 24.42 -22.29
CA ASP A 52 7.69 25.61 -22.65
C ASP A 52 8.24 26.89 -22.04
N HIS A 53 7.76 28.01 -22.57
CA HIS A 53 8.09 29.33 -22.04
C HIS A 53 7.53 29.52 -20.60
N LYS A 54 8.32 30.22 -19.76
CA LYS A 54 7.99 30.45 -18.34
C LYS A 54 6.56 30.94 -18.11
N LEU A 55 6.10 31.91 -18.90
CA LEU A 55 4.75 32.47 -18.73
C LEU A 55 3.64 31.45 -19.02
N THR A 56 3.81 30.65 -20.07
CA THR A 56 2.89 29.56 -20.43
C THR A 56 2.88 28.49 -19.34
N ALA A 57 4.04 28.04 -18.90
CA ALA A 57 4.17 27.05 -17.83
C ALA A 57 3.50 27.49 -16.53
N VAL A 58 3.69 28.75 -16.13
CA VAL A 58 3.06 29.32 -14.93
C VAL A 58 1.53 29.42 -15.09
N ALA A 59 1.04 29.84 -16.26
CA ALA A 59 -0.39 29.96 -16.53
C ALA A 59 -1.08 28.58 -16.40
N VAL A 60 -0.55 27.56 -17.08
CA VAL A 60 -1.06 26.19 -17.03
C VAL A 60 -0.94 25.63 -15.59
N ALA A 61 0.20 25.81 -14.93
CA ALA A 61 0.41 25.32 -13.56
C ALA A 61 -0.54 25.95 -12.54
N LYS A 62 -0.92 27.21 -12.71
CA LYS A 62 -1.96 27.88 -11.90
C LYS A 62 -3.33 27.27 -12.16
N GLU A 63 -3.69 27.09 -13.42
CA GLU A 63 -4.99 26.55 -13.83
C GLU A 63 -5.22 25.15 -13.27
N ILE A 64 -4.23 24.27 -13.36
CA ILE A 64 -4.33 22.89 -12.81
C ILE A 64 -4.03 22.80 -11.31
N GLY A 65 -3.69 23.90 -10.65
CA GLY A 65 -3.48 23.97 -9.20
C GLY A 65 -2.11 23.50 -8.71
N ILE A 66 -1.10 23.34 -9.60
CA ILE A 66 0.28 23.02 -9.22
C ILE A 66 0.98 24.25 -8.61
N HIS A 67 0.82 25.41 -9.20
CA HIS A 67 1.46 26.64 -8.74
C HIS A 67 0.53 27.49 -7.90
N ARG A 68 1.02 28.01 -6.77
CA ARG A 68 0.30 28.92 -5.85
C ARG A 68 1.09 30.18 -5.63
N GLU A 69 0.44 31.19 -5.06
CA GLU A 69 1.09 32.43 -4.64
C GLU A 69 2.16 32.14 -3.60
N GLY A 70 3.37 32.67 -3.83
CA GLY A 70 4.55 32.39 -2.99
C GLY A 70 5.43 31.23 -3.45
N ASP A 71 4.96 30.36 -4.35
CA ASP A 71 5.79 29.30 -4.93
C ASP A 71 6.84 29.87 -5.90
N LEU A 72 8.00 29.23 -5.96
CA LEU A 72 9.08 29.61 -6.89
C LEU A 72 8.91 28.96 -8.25
N VAL A 73 9.38 29.67 -9.28
CA VAL A 73 9.43 29.21 -10.66
C VAL A 73 10.86 29.38 -11.18
N PHE A 74 11.50 28.28 -11.57
CA PHE A 74 12.84 28.28 -12.13
C PHE A 74 12.83 27.98 -13.61
N THR A 75 13.78 28.57 -14.32
CA THR A 75 14.10 28.22 -15.73
C THR A 75 15.38 27.41 -15.81
N GLY A 76 15.65 26.80 -16.96
CA GLY A 76 16.94 26.12 -17.20
C GLY A 76 18.14 27.09 -17.00
N GLU A 77 17.97 28.37 -17.31
CA GLU A 77 18.98 29.41 -17.05
C GLU A 77 19.19 29.64 -15.54
N ASP A 78 18.12 29.69 -14.75
CA ASP A 78 18.22 29.80 -13.28
C ASP A 78 18.95 28.58 -12.69
N LEU A 79 18.65 27.36 -13.19
CA LEU A 79 19.29 26.13 -12.76
C LEU A 79 20.78 26.05 -13.14
N SER A 80 21.20 26.72 -14.20
CA SER A 80 22.62 26.78 -14.62
C SER A 80 23.46 27.73 -13.76
N LYS A 81 22.82 28.72 -13.11
CA LYS A 81 23.46 29.75 -12.29
C LYS A 81 23.55 29.38 -10.81
N ILE A 82 22.69 28.48 -10.34
CA ILE A 82 22.61 28.08 -8.94
C ILE A 82 23.52 26.87 -8.67
N ASP A 83 24.28 26.90 -7.59
CA ASP A 83 25.05 25.75 -7.15
C ASP A 83 24.15 24.67 -6.54
N ASP A 84 24.67 23.44 -6.42
CA ASP A 84 23.86 22.30 -5.95
C ASP A 84 23.43 22.45 -4.46
N GLN A 85 24.24 23.09 -3.62
CA GLN A 85 23.90 23.30 -2.22
C GLN A 85 22.83 24.36 -2.04
N GLU A 86 22.88 25.42 -2.81
CA GLU A 86 21.85 26.45 -2.83
C GLU A 86 20.54 25.92 -3.44
N PHE A 87 20.64 25.13 -4.52
CA PHE A 87 19.49 24.47 -5.11
C PHE A 87 18.81 23.53 -4.14
N ASP A 88 19.54 22.71 -3.40
CA ASP A 88 18.97 21.82 -2.39
C ASP A 88 18.21 22.58 -1.27
N ARG A 89 18.57 23.82 -0.98
CA ARG A 89 17.86 24.66 0.02
C ARG A 89 16.52 25.19 -0.45
N VAL A 90 16.34 25.36 -1.76
CA VAL A 90 15.16 26.03 -2.33
C VAL A 90 14.26 25.08 -3.13
N VAL A 91 14.72 23.86 -3.48
CA VAL A 91 14.01 22.92 -4.34
C VAL A 91 12.59 22.60 -3.84
N ASP A 92 12.38 22.58 -2.53
CA ASP A 92 11.08 22.35 -1.91
C ASP A 92 10.08 23.50 -2.11
N LYS A 93 10.55 24.71 -2.47
CA LYS A 93 9.70 25.87 -2.75
C LYS A 93 9.37 26.00 -4.23
N ILE A 94 10.06 25.27 -5.10
CA ILE A 94 9.88 25.36 -6.54
C ILE A 94 8.76 24.38 -6.95
N THR A 95 7.80 24.88 -7.71
CA THR A 95 6.67 24.08 -8.22
C THR A 95 6.65 24.00 -9.75
N VAL A 96 7.37 24.91 -10.45
CA VAL A 96 7.43 24.97 -11.91
C VAL A 96 8.86 25.12 -12.38
N TYR A 97 9.28 24.27 -13.31
CA TYR A 97 10.53 24.36 -14.05
C TYR A 97 10.22 24.51 -15.52
N ALA A 98 10.63 25.63 -16.14
CA ALA A 98 10.35 26.00 -17.51
C ALA A 98 11.62 26.07 -18.35
N ARG A 99 11.55 25.75 -19.65
CA ARG A 99 12.69 25.76 -20.58
C ARG A 99 13.88 24.95 -20.08
N VAL A 100 13.61 23.77 -19.53
CA VAL A 100 14.64 22.89 -18.96
C VAL A 100 15.17 21.88 -19.99
N SER A 101 16.45 21.60 -19.89
CA SER A 101 17.13 20.56 -20.66
C SER A 101 16.93 19.16 -20.04
N PRO A 102 17.26 18.07 -20.76
CA PRO A 102 17.25 16.72 -20.20
C PRO A 102 18.15 16.56 -18.98
N LEU A 103 19.29 17.25 -18.93
CA LEU A 103 20.21 17.22 -17.78
C LEU A 103 19.62 17.94 -16.57
N ASP A 104 18.85 19.03 -16.81
CA ASP A 104 18.15 19.73 -15.72
C ASP A 104 17.07 18.85 -15.09
N LYS A 105 16.31 18.08 -15.91
CA LYS A 105 15.33 17.12 -15.41
C LYS A 105 15.98 16.11 -14.48
N LEU A 106 17.13 15.57 -14.86
CA LEU A 106 17.91 14.65 -14.03
C LEU A 106 18.43 15.33 -12.74
N LYS A 107 18.90 16.60 -12.83
CA LYS A 107 19.33 17.39 -11.66
C LYS A 107 18.19 17.56 -10.66
N ILE A 108 16.98 17.87 -11.14
CA ILE A 108 15.79 18.03 -10.30
C ILE A 108 15.44 16.73 -9.59
N VAL A 109 15.38 15.59 -10.30
CA VAL A 109 15.11 14.27 -9.73
C VAL A 109 16.13 13.93 -8.63
N LYS A 110 17.43 14.13 -8.90
CA LYS A 110 18.51 13.88 -7.93
C LYS A 110 18.37 14.73 -6.67
N ALA A 111 18.06 16.02 -6.80
CA ALA A 111 17.91 16.92 -5.67
C ALA A 111 16.77 16.47 -4.74
N TRP A 112 15.63 16.07 -5.28
CA TRP A 112 14.53 15.53 -4.47
C TRP A 112 14.90 14.21 -3.79
N LYS A 113 15.57 13.30 -4.49
CA LYS A 113 16.05 12.03 -3.91
C LYS A 113 17.09 12.25 -2.79
N ASN A 114 18.00 13.21 -2.95
CA ASN A 114 18.99 13.57 -1.93
C ASN A 114 18.33 14.07 -0.63
N ARG A 115 17.14 14.66 -0.71
CA ARG A 115 16.34 15.04 0.45
C ARG A 115 15.62 13.85 1.10
N GLY A 116 15.73 12.66 0.54
CA GLY A 116 15.07 11.45 1.04
C GLY A 116 13.61 11.30 0.60
N GLU A 117 13.17 12.09 -0.38
CA GLU A 117 11.84 11.96 -0.97
C GLU A 117 11.78 10.84 -2.00
N VAL A 118 10.62 10.21 -2.14
CA VAL A 118 10.34 9.24 -3.20
C VAL A 118 9.79 9.98 -4.42
N VAL A 119 10.51 9.88 -5.53
CA VAL A 119 10.24 10.65 -6.74
C VAL A 119 9.61 9.77 -7.81
N ALA A 120 8.40 10.13 -8.26
CA ALA A 120 7.83 9.64 -9.51
C ALA A 120 8.09 10.67 -10.60
N MET A 121 8.64 10.23 -11.74
CA MET A 121 8.88 11.08 -12.91
C MET A 121 8.03 10.61 -14.09
N THR A 122 7.31 11.54 -14.71
CA THR A 122 6.56 11.25 -15.94
C THR A 122 7.26 11.85 -17.15
N GLY A 123 7.22 11.15 -18.28
CA GLY A 123 7.80 11.65 -19.53
C GLY A 123 7.33 10.86 -20.74
N ASP A 124 7.47 11.45 -21.93
CA ASP A 124 7.06 10.86 -23.21
C ASP A 124 8.20 10.82 -24.25
N GLY A 125 9.23 11.62 -24.06
CA GLY A 125 10.32 11.79 -25.00
C GLY A 125 11.61 11.04 -24.66
N VAL A 126 12.46 10.89 -25.66
CA VAL A 126 13.84 10.37 -25.52
C VAL A 126 14.62 11.20 -24.49
N ASN A 127 14.34 12.50 -24.44
CA ASN A 127 14.95 13.45 -23.52
C ASN A 127 14.59 13.21 -22.05
N ASP A 128 13.53 12.46 -21.77
CA ASP A 128 13.07 12.14 -20.43
C ASP A 128 13.68 10.84 -19.88
N ALA A 129 14.16 9.98 -20.74
CA ALA A 129 14.66 8.66 -20.39
C ALA A 129 15.70 8.65 -19.24
N PRO A 130 16.71 9.57 -19.21
CA PRO A 130 17.64 9.62 -18.08
C PRO A 130 16.97 9.98 -16.74
N ALA A 131 15.99 10.87 -16.75
CA ALA A 131 15.24 11.26 -15.56
C ALA A 131 14.26 10.16 -15.12
N LEU A 132 13.55 9.52 -16.07
CA LEU A 132 12.69 8.37 -15.83
C LEU A 132 13.46 7.24 -15.13
N LYS A 133 14.62 6.87 -15.66
CA LYS A 133 15.44 5.80 -15.12
C LYS A 133 16.04 6.10 -13.74
N HIS A 134 16.26 7.37 -13.40
CA HIS A 134 16.83 7.80 -12.12
C HIS A 134 15.77 8.03 -11.04
N ALA A 135 14.53 8.25 -11.41
CA ALA A 135 13.41 8.35 -10.47
C ALA A 135 13.28 7.04 -9.67
N ASP A 136 12.54 7.08 -8.58
CA ASP A 136 12.16 5.86 -7.85
C ASP A 136 11.06 5.11 -8.59
N ILE A 137 10.25 5.84 -9.38
CA ILE A 137 9.24 5.30 -10.28
C ILE A 137 9.26 6.15 -11.57
N GLY A 138 9.75 5.60 -12.67
CA GLY A 138 9.63 6.16 -14.00
C GLY A 138 8.28 5.81 -14.62
N ILE A 139 7.58 6.78 -15.20
CA ILE A 139 6.25 6.60 -15.79
C ILE A 139 6.27 7.17 -17.21
N ALA A 140 6.09 6.30 -18.22
CA ALA A 140 6.04 6.72 -19.62
C ALA A 140 4.60 6.75 -20.15
N MET A 141 4.35 7.62 -21.12
CA MET A 141 3.12 7.63 -21.89
C MET A 141 3.11 6.45 -22.87
N GLY A 142 1.98 5.74 -22.97
CA GLY A 142 1.88 4.52 -23.79
C GLY A 142 1.51 4.80 -25.26
N ILE A 143 0.71 5.85 -25.50
CA ILE A 143 0.25 6.25 -26.83
C ILE A 143 1.25 7.20 -27.45
N THR A 144 1.55 8.32 -26.80
CA THR A 144 2.43 9.39 -27.31
C THR A 144 3.91 9.16 -26.98
N GLY A 145 4.21 8.28 -26.02
CA GLY A 145 5.57 8.02 -25.55
C GLY A 145 6.42 7.28 -26.58
N THR A 146 7.68 7.71 -26.71
CA THR A 146 8.69 7.02 -27.53
C THR A 146 9.06 5.67 -26.92
N GLU A 147 9.50 4.71 -27.73
CA GLU A 147 9.96 3.41 -27.23
C GLU A 147 11.11 3.55 -26.21
N VAL A 148 11.99 4.52 -26.40
CA VAL A 148 13.09 4.80 -25.45
C VAL A 148 12.56 5.24 -24.08
N ALA A 149 11.52 6.08 -24.04
CA ALA A 149 10.88 6.48 -22.78
C ALA A 149 10.19 5.28 -22.11
N LYS A 150 9.49 4.44 -22.89
CA LYS A 150 8.81 3.23 -22.39
C LYS A 150 9.79 2.21 -21.83
N GLU A 151 10.93 1.98 -22.50
CA GLU A 151 11.99 1.08 -22.01
C GLU A 151 12.70 1.59 -20.75
N ALA A 152 12.75 2.92 -20.57
CA ALA A 152 13.37 3.54 -19.40
C ALA A 152 12.44 3.59 -18.18
N ALA A 153 11.13 3.40 -18.36
CA ALA A 153 10.12 3.55 -17.34
C ALA A 153 9.78 2.24 -16.64
N ASP A 154 9.34 2.34 -15.39
CA ASP A 154 8.82 1.21 -14.61
C ASP A 154 7.33 0.95 -14.89
N ILE A 155 6.60 1.99 -15.29
CA ILE A 155 5.17 1.95 -15.59
C ILE A 155 4.91 2.63 -16.94
N VAL A 156 4.07 2.01 -17.77
CA VAL A 156 3.60 2.60 -19.03
C VAL A 156 2.09 2.84 -18.93
N LEU A 157 1.66 4.09 -19.10
CA LEU A 157 0.25 4.50 -19.06
C LEU A 157 -0.42 4.21 -20.42
N SER A 158 -1.27 3.22 -20.49
CA SER A 158 -1.96 2.84 -21.73
C SER A 158 -2.97 3.88 -22.25
N ASP A 159 -3.37 4.83 -21.42
CA ASP A 159 -4.37 5.86 -21.71
C ASP A 159 -3.80 7.28 -21.74
N ASP A 160 -2.50 7.45 -21.55
CA ASP A 160 -1.79 8.73 -21.46
C ASP A 160 -2.48 9.72 -20.49
N ASN A 161 -3.12 9.20 -19.45
CA ASN A 161 -3.90 10.02 -18.52
C ASN A 161 -3.21 10.14 -17.16
N PHE A 162 -2.88 11.35 -16.77
CA PHE A 162 -2.27 11.63 -15.46
C PHE A 162 -3.15 11.16 -14.28
N ALA A 163 -4.48 11.16 -14.43
CA ALA A 163 -5.38 10.64 -13.38
C ALA A 163 -5.17 9.14 -13.11
N THR A 164 -4.66 8.37 -14.07
CA THR A 164 -4.33 6.97 -13.89
C THR A 164 -3.18 6.76 -12.92
N ILE A 165 -2.26 7.74 -12.81
CA ILE A 165 -1.19 7.73 -11.79
C ILE A 165 -1.79 7.77 -10.38
N VAL A 166 -2.81 8.58 -10.16
CA VAL A 166 -3.51 8.65 -8.85
C VAL A 166 -4.15 7.30 -8.50
N ARG A 167 -4.76 6.63 -9.49
CA ARG A 167 -5.29 5.26 -9.31
C ARG A 167 -4.17 4.25 -9.03
N ALA A 168 -3.01 4.40 -9.67
CA ALA A 168 -1.84 3.54 -9.39
C ALA A 168 -1.33 3.74 -7.96
N ILE A 169 -1.30 4.98 -7.45
CA ILE A 169 -0.95 5.28 -6.06
C ILE A 169 -1.93 4.62 -5.08
N GLU A 170 -3.23 4.72 -5.33
CA GLU A 170 -4.27 4.07 -4.53
C GLU A 170 -4.06 2.55 -4.50
N ARG A 171 -3.83 1.94 -5.67
CA ARG A 171 -3.58 0.49 -5.80
C ARG A 171 -2.28 0.08 -5.10
N GLY A 172 -1.22 0.84 -5.22
CA GLY A 172 0.04 0.58 -4.51
C GLY A 172 -0.14 0.60 -2.99
N ARG A 173 -0.86 1.58 -2.45
CA ARG A 173 -1.21 1.66 -1.02
C ARG A 173 -2.06 0.47 -0.58
N TRP A 174 -3.05 0.09 -1.38
CA TRP A 174 -3.91 -1.06 -1.14
C TRP A 174 -3.12 -2.38 -1.10
N ILE A 175 -2.25 -2.62 -2.08
CA ILE A 175 -1.38 -3.80 -2.13
C ILE A 175 -0.48 -3.85 -0.89
N TYR A 176 0.14 -2.73 -0.54
CA TYR A 176 1.02 -2.66 0.62
C TYR A 176 0.29 -2.92 1.95
N ASP A 177 -0.92 -2.37 2.12
CA ASP A 177 -1.74 -2.64 3.30
C ASP A 177 -2.13 -4.13 3.37
N ASN A 178 -2.46 -4.75 2.25
CA ASN A 178 -2.78 -6.18 2.20
C ASN A 178 -1.56 -7.07 2.49
N ILE A 179 -0.38 -6.69 2.00
CA ILE A 179 0.89 -7.35 2.38
C ILE A 179 1.06 -7.30 3.91
N LYS A 180 0.86 -6.14 4.53
CA LYS A 180 0.91 -6.02 5.99
C LYS A 180 -0.11 -6.93 6.69
N LYS A 181 -1.35 -7.00 6.19
CA LYS A 181 -2.42 -7.82 6.79
C LYS A 181 -2.04 -9.30 6.81
N TYR A 182 -1.71 -9.89 5.66
CA TYR A 182 -1.41 -11.32 5.60
C TYR A 182 -0.10 -11.68 6.28
N LEU A 183 0.95 -10.84 6.18
CA LEU A 183 2.20 -11.08 6.89
C LEU A 183 2.01 -11.02 8.42
N THR A 184 1.23 -10.06 8.90
CA THR A 184 0.93 -9.96 10.33
C THR A 184 0.15 -11.18 10.82
N TYR A 185 -0.83 -11.63 10.04
CA TYR A 185 -1.62 -12.82 10.32
C TYR A 185 -0.74 -14.07 10.41
N LEU A 186 0.04 -14.37 9.35
CA LEU A 186 0.90 -15.55 9.29
C LEU A 186 2.01 -15.54 10.35
N LEU A 187 2.66 -14.39 10.53
CA LEU A 187 3.78 -14.31 11.47
C LEU A 187 3.32 -14.51 12.91
N ARG A 188 2.15 -13.95 13.26
CA ARG A 188 1.53 -14.20 14.56
C ARG A 188 1.24 -15.68 14.78
N ALA A 189 0.57 -16.33 13.81
CA ALA A 189 0.23 -17.75 13.85
C ALA A 189 1.47 -18.62 14.08
N ASN A 190 2.46 -18.45 13.21
CA ASN A 190 3.71 -19.24 13.28
C ASN A 190 4.50 -19.00 14.58
N ILE A 191 4.54 -17.77 15.11
CA ILE A 191 5.21 -17.50 16.38
C ILE A 191 4.46 -18.19 17.53
N THR A 192 3.13 -18.13 17.56
CA THR A 192 2.32 -18.84 18.56
C THR A 192 2.56 -20.36 18.47
N GLU A 193 2.54 -20.93 17.27
CA GLU A 193 2.82 -22.34 17.04
C GLU A 193 4.20 -22.75 17.58
N VAL A 194 5.26 -22.05 17.18
CA VAL A 194 6.62 -22.33 17.63
C VAL A 194 6.76 -22.20 19.14
N VAL A 195 6.19 -21.17 19.77
CA VAL A 195 6.28 -20.97 21.22
C VAL A 195 5.52 -22.05 21.97
N VAL A 196 4.31 -22.40 21.53
CA VAL A 196 3.49 -23.43 22.20
C VAL A 196 4.12 -24.82 22.03
N LEU A 197 4.40 -25.24 20.78
CA LEU A 197 4.95 -26.59 20.52
C LEU A 197 6.37 -26.72 21.07
N GLY A 198 7.22 -25.76 20.79
CA GLY A 198 8.62 -25.75 21.26
C GLY A 198 8.68 -25.65 22.80
N GLY A 199 7.85 -24.81 23.42
CA GLY A 199 7.78 -24.64 24.86
C GLY A 199 7.40 -25.95 25.57
N VAL A 200 6.37 -26.66 25.09
CA VAL A 200 5.97 -27.95 25.67
C VAL A 200 7.09 -28.97 25.51
N VAL A 201 7.66 -29.12 24.32
CA VAL A 201 8.73 -30.09 24.05
C VAL A 201 9.99 -29.81 24.88
N MET A 202 10.37 -28.53 25.03
CA MET A 202 11.54 -28.15 25.86
C MET A 202 11.35 -28.45 27.35
N VAL A 203 10.10 -28.33 27.87
CA VAL A 203 9.83 -28.53 29.30
C VAL A 203 9.49 -29.97 29.64
N MET A 204 8.74 -30.66 28.80
CA MET A 204 8.19 -31.99 29.08
C MET A 204 8.86 -33.12 28.31
N GLY A 205 9.51 -32.82 27.18
CA GLY A 205 10.11 -33.81 26.29
C GLY A 205 9.34 -33.99 24.96
N PRO A 206 9.99 -34.60 23.96
CA PRO A 206 9.43 -34.74 22.61
C PRO A 206 8.21 -35.67 22.53
N GLU A 207 8.03 -36.56 23.48
CA GLU A 207 6.88 -37.46 23.62
C GLU A 207 5.58 -36.70 23.91
N TYR A 208 5.69 -35.46 24.48
CA TYR A 208 4.55 -34.57 24.77
C TYR A 208 4.25 -33.59 23.65
N LEU A 209 4.78 -33.81 22.42
CA LEU A 209 4.52 -32.92 21.28
C LEU A 209 3.00 -32.69 21.09
N PRO A 210 2.52 -31.43 21.19
CA PRO A 210 1.09 -31.13 21.16
C PRO A 210 0.42 -31.34 19.82
N LEU A 211 1.17 -31.31 18.71
CA LEU A 211 0.68 -31.57 17.35
C LEU A 211 1.66 -32.49 16.61
N LEU A 212 1.13 -33.50 15.94
CA LEU A 212 1.94 -34.35 15.07
C LEU A 212 2.28 -33.62 13.75
N PRO A 213 3.36 -34.00 13.05
CA PRO A 213 3.79 -33.31 11.82
C PRO A 213 2.72 -33.19 10.74
N ALA A 214 1.86 -34.18 10.58
CA ALA A 214 0.75 -34.16 9.62
C ALA A 214 -0.31 -33.08 9.99
N ALA A 215 -0.58 -32.91 11.27
CA ALA A 215 -1.48 -31.87 11.77
C ALA A 215 -0.89 -30.47 11.60
N ILE A 216 0.40 -30.30 11.89
CA ILE A 216 1.14 -29.06 11.66
C ILE A 216 1.09 -28.68 10.17
N LEU A 217 1.37 -29.64 9.28
CA LEU A 217 1.31 -29.40 7.83
C LEU A 217 -0.09 -28.98 7.38
N TYR A 218 -1.13 -29.60 7.93
CA TYR A 218 -2.51 -29.22 7.61
C TYR A 218 -2.82 -27.79 8.04
N ILE A 219 -2.46 -27.39 9.26
CA ILE A 219 -2.69 -26.04 9.77
C ILE A 219 -2.00 -25.03 8.88
N ASN A 220 -0.70 -25.19 8.61
CA ASN A 220 0.08 -24.25 7.83
C ASN A 220 -0.37 -24.14 6.35
N LEU A 221 -0.83 -25.25 5.74
CA LEU A 221 -1.22 -25.25 4.34
C LEU A 221 -2.69 -24.90 4.12
N ALA A 222 -3.59 -25.48 4.89
CA ALA A 222 -5.04 -25.32 4.71
C ALA A 222 -5.60 -24.21 5.57
N THR A 223 -5.38 -24.25 6.89
CA THR A 223 -5.99 -23.29 7.84
C THR A 223 -5.40 -21.90 7.68
N ASP A 224 -4.08 -21.77 7.54
CA ASP A 224 -3.42 -20.46 7.39
C ASP A 224 -3.37 -20.00 5.92
N GLY A 225 -3.15 -20.91 4.98
CA GLY A 225 -2.88 -20.61 3.59
C GLY A 225 -4.02 -19.89 2.89
N LEU A 226 -5.23 -20.43 2.94
CA LEU A 226 -6.39 -19.87 2.23
C LEU A 226 -6.85 -18.53 2.82
N PRO A 227 -6.98 -18.35 4.15
CA PRO A 227 -7.26 -17.03 4.72
C PRO A 227 -6.18 -15.99 4.43
N ALA A 228 -4.88 -16.36 4.46
CA ALA A 228 -3.79 -15.46 4.11
C ALA A 228 -3.90 -14.98 2.66
N LEU A 229 -4.16 -15.88 1.70
CA LEU A 229 -4.41 -15.52 0.30
C LEU A 229 -5.61 -14.58 0.17
N ALA A 230 -6.69 -14.86 0.89
CA ALA A 230 -7.86 -13.97 0.91
C ALA A 230 -7.50 -12.59 1.47
N LEU A 231 -6.73 -12.50 2.56
CA LEU A 231 -6.26 -11.22 3.11
C LEU A 231 -5.37 -10.44 2.12
N GLY A 232 -4.63 -11.13 1.25
CA GLY A 232 -3.83 -10.53 0.19
C GLY A 232 -4.66 -9.75 -0.85
N VAL A 233 -5.96 -10.07 -0.97
CA VAL A 233 -6.90 -9.38 -1.86
C VAL A 233 -8.05 -8.69 -1.09
N ALA A 234 -7.85 -8.42 0.20
CA ALA A 234 -8.85 -7.75 1.03
C ALA A 234 -9.19 -6.36 0.47
N PRO A 235 -10.43 -5.89 0.56
CA PRO A 235 -10.81 -4.55 0.17
C PRO A 235 -9.94 -3.48 0.84
N ALA A 236 -9.77 -2.35 0.15
CA ALA A 236 -9.05 -1.20 0.69
C ALA A 236 -9.75 -0.63 1.92
N ASP A 237 -8.98 -0.16 2.88
CA ASP A 237 -9.52 0.59 4.01
C ASP A 237 -10.09 1.94 3.50
N PRO A 238 -11.18 2.47 4.10
CA PRO A 238 -11.86 3.68 3.60
C PRO A 238 -11.01 4.94 3.58
N ASP A 239 -9.96 5.02 4.39
CA ASP A 239 -9.07 6.17 4.53
C ASP A 239 -7.79 6.08 3.68
N ILE A 240 -7.70 5.12 2.75
CA ILE A 240 -6.44 4.80 2.04
C ILE A 240 -5.87 6.01 1.28
N MET A 241 -6.75 6.85 0.72
CA MET A 241 -6.41 8.08 0.02
C MET A 241 -6.57 9.34 0.90
N GLN A 242 -6.62 9.20 2.22
CA GLN A 242 -6.61 10.30 3.18
C GLN A 242 -5.34 10.32 4.03
N ARG A 243 -4.49 9.32 3.86
CA ARG A 243 -3.24 9.15 4.62
C ARG A 243 -2.09 9.86 3.92
N ALA A 244 -1.22 10.49 4.70
CA ALA A 244 0.07 10.96 4.20
C ALA A 244 0.91 9.81 3.64
N PRO A 245 1.88 10.08 2.72
CA PRO A 245 2.85 9.10 2.29
C PRO A 245 3.58 8.48 3.47
N ARG A 246 3.91 7.21 3.34
CA ARG A 246 4.71 6.47 4.30
C ARG A 246 6.16 6.94 4.27
N ASP A 247 6.85 6.95 5.40
CA ASP A 247 8.31 7.09 5.42
C ASP A 247 8.94 5.89 4.67
N PRO A 248 9.76 6.11 3.63
CA PRO A 248 10.42 5.04 2.89
C PRO A 248 11.29 4.12 3.76
N ARG A 249 11.77 4.63 4.89
CA ARG A 249 12.61 3.89 5.85
C ARG A 249 11.79 3.05 6.82
N GLU A 250 10.47 3.23 6.85
CA GLU A 250 9.61 2.45 7.74
C GLU A 250 9.53 0.99 7.28
N SER A 251 9.89 0.06 8.18
CA SER A 251 9.73 -1.37 7.94
C SER A 251 8.27 -1.76 7.72
N VAL A 252 8.02 -2.80 6.91
CA VAL A 252 6.70 -3.44 6.78
C VAL A 252 6.14 -3.80 8.16
N PHE A 253 7.01 -4.26 9.06
CA PHE A 253 6.71 -4.49 10.47
C PHE A 253 6.87 -3.20 11.27
N SER A 254 5.96 -2.23 11.04
CA SER A 254 5.90 -1.00 11.83
C SER A 254 5.74 -1.29 13.33
N LYS A 255 5.99 -0.28 14.18
CA LYS A 255 5.83 -0.45 15.64
C LYS A 255 4.45 -1.00 16.01
N ASP A 256 3.40 -0.48 15.37
CA ASP A 256 2.03 -0.90 15.62
C ASP A 256 1.79 -2.37 15.25
N VAL A 257 2.33 -2.82 14.10
CA VAL A 257 2.27 -4.22 13.66
C VAL A 257 3.01 -5.14 14.62
N ARG A 258 4.24 -4.77 15.02
CA ARG A 258 5.02 -5.56 15.99
C ARG A 258 4.32 -5.68 17.34
N MET A 259 3.74 -4.57 17.83
CA MET A 259 2.98 -4.59 19.08
C MET A 259 1.74 -5.45 18.96
N LEU A 260 1.04 -5.41 17.82
CA LEU A 260 -0.15 -6.24 17.59
C LEU A 260 0.20 -7.74 17.59
N ILE A 261 1.28 -8.13 16.89
CA ILE A 261 1.78 -9.51 16.89
C ILE A 261 2.17 -9.93 18.31
N LEU A 262 3.00 -9.15 19.00
CA LEU A 262 3.47 -9.48 20.34
C LEU A 262 2.32 -9.64 21.34
N MET A 263 1.36 -8.73 21.29
CA MET A 263 0.18 -8.78 22.17
C MET A 263 -0.68 -10.03 21.91
N ALA A 264 -0.91 -10.35 20.62
CA ALA A 264 -1.66 -11.55 20.27
C ALA A 264 -0.96 -12.81 20.77
N VAL A 265 0.34 -12.95 20.55
CA VAL A 265 1.15 -14.09 21.03
C VAL A 265 1.13 -14.20 22.55
N ILE A 266 1.27 -13.07 23.28
CA ILE A 266 1.21 -13.06 24.76
C ILE A 266 -0.14 -13.53 25.30
N ILE A 267 -1.23 -13.27 24.57
CA ILE A 267 -2.57 -13.71 24.97
C ILE A 267 -2.81 -15.15 24.56
N GLU A 268 -2.44 -15.51 23.34
CA GLU A 268 -2.71 -16.84 22.78
C GLU A 268 -1.89 -17.93 23.45
N CYS A 269 -0.58 -17.77 23.60
CA CYS A 269 0.27 -18.82 24.15
C CYS A 269 -0.16 -19.34 25.51
N PRO A 270 -0.49 -18.51 26.52
CA PRO A 270 -1.00 -19.02 27.79
C PRO A 270 -2.33 -19.78 27.66
N ILE A 271 -3.21 -19.38 26.77
CA ILE A 271 -4.51 -20.02 26.54
C ILE A 271 -4.30 -21.41 25.91
N PHE A 272 -3.41 -21.52 24.89
CA PHE A 272 -3.06 -22.81 24.27
C PHE A 272 -2.37 -23.75 25.27
N LEU A 273 -1.40 -23.25 26.03
CA LEU A 273 -0.72 -24.03 27.08
C LEU A 273 -1.68 -24.47 28.17
N TRP A 274 -2.55 -23.59 28.63
CA TRP A 274 -3.58 -23.94 29.63
C TRP A 274 -4.46 -25.08 29.12
N MET A 275 -4.97 -25.01 27.90
CA MET A 275 -5.82 -26.07 27.34
C MET A 275 -5.04 -27.39 27.20
N PHE A 276 -3.75 -27.32 26.77
CA PHE A 276 -2.91 -28.51 26.71
C PHE A 276 -2.72 -29.16 28.06
N PHE A 277 -2.34 -28.39 29.08
CA PHE A 277 -2.13 -28.92 30.45
C PHE A 277 -3.40 -29.42 31.13
N GLN A 278 -4.54 -28.76 30.90
CA GLN A 278 -5.85 -29.24 31.40
C GLN A 278 -6.27 -30.59 30.82
N SER A 279 -5.69 -30.98 29.70
CA SER A 279 -6.03 -32.23 29.03
C SER A 279 -5.15 -33.42 29.49
N GLN A 280 -4.08 -33.14 30.26
CA GLN A 280 -3.20 -34.20 30.76
C GLN A 280 -3.89 -35.07 31.80
N PRO A 281 -3.58 -36.40 31.88
CA PRO A 281 -2.53 -37.11 31.15
C PRO A 281 -2.95 -37.64 29.78
N ASP A 282 -4.16 -37.37 29.29
CA ASP A 282 -4.64 -37.87 27.99
C ASP A 282 -4.03 -37.06 26.82
N MET A 283 -2.99 -37.59 26.22
CA MET A 283 -2.29 -36.97 25.10
C MET A 283 -3.13 -36.87 23.82
N GLU A 284 -4.04 -37.81 23.60
CA GLU A 284 -4.90 -37.79 22.40
C GLU A 284 -5.94 -36.68 22.51
N LEU A 285 -6.53 -36.50 23.71
CA LEU A 285 -7.41 -35.39 24.03
C LEU A 285 -6.67 -34.04 23.96
N ALA A 286 -5.45 -33.97 24.49
CA ALA A 286 -4.64 -32.77 24.48
C ALA A 286 -4.33 -32.33 23.03
N ARG A 287 -3.91 -33.25 22.17
CA ARG A 287 -3.68 -32.99 20.72
C ARG A 287 -4.96 -32.57 20.02
N THR A 288 -6.08 -33.25 20.31
CA THR A 288 -7.37 -32.88 19.73
C THR A 288 -7.75 -31.45 20.04
N ARG A 289 -7.70 -31.05 21.31
CA ARG A 289 -8.05 -29.70 21.74
C ARG A 289 -7.12 -28.65 21.16
N VAL A 290 -5.81 -28.87 21.20
CA VAL A 290 -4.82 -27.93 20.65
C VAL A 290 -4.99 -27.78 19.13
N PHE A 291 -5.20 -28.91 18.41
CA PHE A 291 -5.44 -28.88 16.97
C PHE A 291 -6.66 -28.03 16.61
N PHE A 292 -7.81 -28.30 17.24
CA PHE A 292 -9.02 -27.53 16.97
C PHE A 292 -8.93 -26.08 17.45
N MET A 293 -8.13 -25.81 18.48
CA MET A 293 -7.83 -24.42 18.86
C MET A 293 -7.10 -23.69 17.76
N PHE A 294 -6.02 -24.28 17.18
CA PHE A 294 -5.32 -23.66 16.03
C PHE A 294 -6.31 -23.43 14.90
N VAL A 295 -7.08 -24.44 14.47
CA VAL A 295 -8.02 -24.28 13.36
C VAL A 295 -9.05 -23.17 13.64
N PHE A 296 -9.77 -23.22 14.74
CA PHE A 296 -10.88 -22.30 14.96
C PHE A 296 -10.43 -20.88 15.34
N ILE A 297 -9.42 -20.75 16.18
CA ILE A 297 -8.92 -19.44 16.62
C ILE A 297 -8.27 -18.73 15.43
N GLU A 298 -7.50 -19.43 14.58
CA GLU A 298 -6.93 -18.85 13.37
C GLU A 298 -8.01 -18.32 12.43
N LEU A 299 -9.05 -19.08 12.16
CA LEU A 299 -10.16 -18.66 11.30
C LEU A 299 -10.93 -17.45 11.89
N ILE A 300 -11.16 -17.44 13.18
CA ILE A 300 -11.83 -16.32 13.87
C ILE A 300 -10.95 -15.06 13.80
N ILE A 301 -9.67 -15.20 14.05
CA ILE A 301 -8.71 -14.09 14.00
C ILE A 301 -8.52 -13.57 12.58
N ALA A 302 -8.56 -14.43 11.56
CA ALA A 302 -8.49 -14.00 10.16
C ALA A 302 -9.55 -12.94 9.82
N ILE A 303 -10.77 -13.09 10.36
CA ILE A 303 -11.85 -12.10 10.20
C ILE A 303 -11.46 -10.75 10.82
N ASN A 304 -10.76 -10.78 11.95
CA ASN A 304 -10.31 -9.58 12.64
C ASN A 304 -9.16 -8.87 11.86
N PHE A 305 -8.26 -9.62 11.23
CA PHE A 305 -7.14 -9.08 10.46
C PHE A 305 -7.50 -8.55 9.07
N ARG A 306 -8.77 -8.61 8.69
CA ARG A 306 -9.33 -7.97 7.49
C ARG A 306 -8.99 -6.47 7.41
N SER A 307 -8.83 -5.79 8.54
CA SER A 307 -8.18 -4.49 8.67
C SER A 307 -7.32 -4.45 9.94
N LEU A 308 -6.11 -3.91 9.84
CA LEU A 308 -5.24 -3.69 11.01
C LEU A 308 -5.60 -2.42 11.79
N ARG A 309 -6.45 -1.56 11.22
CA ARG A 309 -6.82 -0.24 11.77
C ARG A 309 -8.28 -0.15 12.19
N TYR A 310 -9.17 -0.63 11.34
CA TYR A 310 -10.61 -0.55 11.54
C TYR A 310 -11.13 -1.72 12.35
N SER A 311 -12.18 -1.47 13.14
CA SER A 311 -12.85 -2.54 13.89
C SER A 311 -13.57 -3.50 12.93
N LEU A 312 -13.91 -4.66 13.47
CA LEU A 312 -14.63 -5.72 12.75
C LEU A 312 -15.94 -5.23 12.10
N VAL A 313 -16.61 -4.25 12.73
CA VAL A 313 -17.86 -3.66 12.22
C VAL A 313 -17.60 -2.61 11.15
N GLN A 314 -16.51 -1.85 11.26
CA GLN A 314 -16.18 -0.74 10.37
C GLN A 314 -15.39 -1.17 9.12
N ALA A 315 -14.62 -2.28 9.22
CA ALA A 315 -13.86 -2.79 8.09
C ALA A 315 -14.78 -3.27 6.97
N PRO A 316 -14.44 -3.02 5.69
CA PRO A 316 -15.26 -3.45 4.57
C PRO A 316 -15.53 -4.96 4.58
N PRO A 317 -16.71 -5.42 4.15
CA PRO A 317 -17.00 -6.85 4.04
C PRO A 317 -16.07 -7.52 3.03
N HIS A 318 -15.68 -8.76 3.30
CA HIS A 318 -14.71 -9.48 2.47
C HIS A 318 -15.20 -10.89 2.12
N LYS A 319 -15.86 -11.01 0.98
CA LYS A 319 -16.49 -12.26 0.53
C LYS A 319 -15.51 -13.43 0.36
N TRP A 320 -14.31 -13.16 -0.16
CA TRP A 320 -13.32 -14.22 -0.39
C TRP A 320 -12.80 -14.82 0.91
N LEU A 321 -12.65 -13.99 1.95
CA LEU A 321 -12.28 -14.48 3.27
C LEU A 321 -13.36 -15.37 3.88
N LEU A 322 -14.63 -14.98 3.75
CA LEU A 322 -15.75 -15.81 4.23
C LEU A 322 -15.85 -17.13 3.46
N ILE A 323 -15.60 -17.12 2.15
CA ILE A 323 -15.53 -18.33 1.31
C ILE A 323 -14.37 -19.22 1.78
N ALA A 324 -13.17 -18.66 2.00
CA ALA A 324 -12.01 -19.40 2.48
C ALA A 324 -12.29 -20.07 3.84
N ILE A 325 -12.86 -19.33 4.78
CA ILE A 325 -13.25 -19.86 6.10
C ILE A 325 -14.32 -20.97 5.97
N GLY A 326 -15.36 -20.72 5.17
CA GLY A 326 -16.41 -21.72 4.96
C GLY A 326 -15.88 -23.00 4.30
N TRP A 327 -14.96 -22.87 3.34
CA TRP A 327 -14.29 -24.00 2.73
C TRP A 327 -13.45 -24.79 3.74
N GLU A 328 -12.67 -24.10 4.56
CA GLU A 328 -11.85 -24.73 5.59
C GLU A 328 -12.66 -25.49 6.62
N LEU A 329 -13.75 -24.85 7.09
CA LEU A 329 -14.69 -25.52 8.02
C LEU A 329 -15.36 -26.75 7.39
N ALA A 330 -15.72 -26.69 6.11
CA ALA A 330 -16.26 -27.83 5.40
C ALA A 330 -15.20 -28.95 5.20
N LEU A 331 -13.98 -28.57 4.85
CA LEU A 331 -12.87 -29.48 4.65
C LEU A 331 -12.53 -30.26 5.93
N ILE A 332 -12.40 -29.55 7.06
CA ILE A 332 -12.08 -30.21 8.34
C ILE A 332 -13.20 -31.15 8.79
N VAL A 333 -14.46 -30.78 8.60
CA VAL A 333 -15.60 -31.65 8.90
C VAL A 333 -15.56 -32.93 8.07
N VAL A 334 -15.26 -32.83 6.77
CA VAL A 334 -15.13 -33.98 5.87
C VAL A 334 -13.93 -34.85 6.27
N LEU A 335 -12.77 -34.26 6.49
CA LEU A 335 -11.54 -34.97 6.84
C LEU A 335 -11.68 -35.73 8.15
N MET A 336 -12.39 -35.19 9.13
CA MET A 336 -12.63 -35.84 10.42
C MET A 336 -13.49 -37.10 10.31
N GLN A 337 -14.20 -37.33 9.20
CA GLN A 337 -14.93 -38.59 9.00
C GLN A 337 -13.99 -39.78 8.74
N PHE A 338 -12.76 -39.52 8.27
CA PHE A 338 -11.81 -40.58 7.92
C PHE A 338 -10.92 -40.97 9.12
N PRO A 339 -11.01 -42.22 9.63
CA PRO A 339 -10.15 -42.68 10.73
C PRO A 339 -8.66 -42.58 10.43
N ALA A 340 -8.26 -42.80 9.18
CA ALA A 340 -6.87 -42.69 8.74
C ALA A 340 -6.32 -41.26 8.95
N VAL A 341 -7.12 -40.21 8.70
CA VAL A 341 -6.72 -38.85 8.91
C VAL A 341 -6.60 -38.53 10.40
N ARG A 342 -7.57 -38.95 11.21
CA ARG A 342 -7.50 -38.75 12.67
C ARG A 342 -6.27 -39.43 13.27
N ASN A 343 -5.98 -40.65 12.85
CA ASN A 343 -4.80 -41.36 13.31
C ASN A 343 -3.49 -40.67 12.87
N ALA A 344 -3.41 -40.18 11.61
CA ALA A 344 -2.25 -39.44 11.13
C ALA A 344 -2.03 -38.13 11.89
N PHE A 345 -3.11 -37.47 12.31
CA PHE A 345 -3.05 -36.25 13.12
C PHE A 345 -2.87 -36.53 14.62
N GLY A 346 -3.08 -37.79 15.08
CA GLY A 346 -3.04 -38.20 16.47
C GLY A 346 -4.15 -37.58 17.31
N ILE A 347 -5.35 -37.44 16.73
CA ILE A 347 -6.51 -36.77 17.33
C ILE A 347 -7.78 -37.61 17.26
N THR A 348 -8.73 -37.28 18.08
CA THR A 348 -10.08 -37.86 18.09
C THR A 348 -11.13 -36.88 17.61
N MET A 349 -12.40 -37.30 17.58
CA MET A 349 -13.50 -36.36 17.31
C MET A 349 -13.67 -35.43 18.52
N PRO A 350 -13.69 -34.10 18.30
CA PRO A 350 -13.89 -33.14 19.39
C PRO A 350 -15.29 -33.24 19.95
N SER A 351 -15.46 -33.06 21.26
CA SER A 351 -16.77 -32.95 21.87
C SER A 351 -17.41 -31.59 21.57
N ALA A 352 -18.73 -31.53 21.60
CA ALA A 352 -19.45 -30.26 21.43
C ALA A 352 -19.08 -29.22 22.53
N SER A 353 -18.77 -29.69 23.74
CA SER A 353 -18.31 -28.83 24.85
C SER A 353 -16.91 -28.27 24.56
N ASP A 354 -15.97 -29.07 24.00
CA ASP A 354 -14.65 -28.60 23.66
C ASP A 354 -14.72 -27.53 22.55
N LEU A 355 -15.51 -27.77 21.51
CA LEU A 355 -15.74 -26.79 20.45
C LEU A 355 -16.35 -25.49 20.98
N GLY A 356 -17.33 -25.60 21.89
CA GLY A 356 -17.94 -24.42 22.54
C GLY A 356 -16.92 -23.59 23.31
N ILE A 357 -16.06 -24.23 24.10
CA ILE A 357 -14.99 -23.56 24.86
C ILE A 357 -13.98 -22.90 23.90
N ILE A 358 -13.56 -23.61 22.86
CA ILE A 358 -12.59 -23.09 21.86
C ILE A 358 -13.14 -21.84 21.16
N VAL A 359 -14.39 -21.88 20.72
CA VAL A 359 -15.05 -20.72 20.08
C VAL A 359 -15.17 -19.56 21.07
N ALA A 360 -15.57 -19.81 22.32
CA ALA A 360 -15.65 -18.77 23.34
C ALA A 360 -14.27 -18.11 23.60
N LEU A 361 -13.20 -18.89 23.69
CA LEU A 361 -11.83 -18.39 23.82
C LEU A 361 -11.41 -17.56 22.61
N GLY A 362 -11.70 -18.02 21.39
CA GLY A 362 -11.42 -17.29 20.14
C GLY A 362 -12.13 -15.94 20.10
N VAL A 363 -13.41 -15.89 20.49
CA VAL A 363 -14.18 -14.63 20.61
C VAL A 363 -13.56 -13.71 21.66
N GLY A 364 -13.13 -14.25 22.80
CA GLY A 364 -12.44 -13.51 23.85
C GLY A 364 -11.14 -12.85 23.33
N ILE A 365 -10.32 -13.59 22.58
CA ILE A 365 -9.09 -13.08 21.96
C ILE A 365 -9.41 -11.94 20.98
N VAL A 366 -10.42 -12.11 20.13
CA VAL A 366 -10.86 -11.05 19.19
C VAL A 366 -11.29 -9.79 19.92
N ILE A 367 -12.02 -9.88 21.01
CA ILE A 367 -12.42 -8.71 21.80
C ILE A 367 -11.19 -7.95 22.30
N VAL A 368 -10.18 -8.65 22.81
CA VAL A 368 -8.95 -8.01 23.30
C VAL A 368 -8.19 -7.35 22.16
N ILE A 369 -8.07 -8.00 21.00
CA ILE A 369 -7.44 -7.41 19.81
C ILE A 369 -8.22 -6.15 19.34
N GLU A 370 -9.55 -6.18 19.37
CA GLU A 370 -10.37 -5.02 19.01
C GLU A 370 -10.18 -3.82 19.95
N VAL A 371 -10.08 -4.08 21.25
CA VAL A 371 -9.77 -3.05 22.26
C VAL A 371 -8.40 -2.43 21.99
N ALA A 372 -7.40 -3.24 21.68
CA ALA A 372 -6.07 -2.75 21.32
C ALA A 372 -6.07 -1.90 20.05
N LYS A 373 -6.74 -2.33 18.99
CA LYS A 373 -6.91 -1.53 17.77
C LYS A 373 -7.59 -0.19 18.06
N ALA A 374 -8.58 -0.15 18.94
CA ALA A 374 -9.22 1.09 19.35
C ALA A 374 -8.23 2.05 20.05
N GLY A 375 -7.33 1.52 20.89
CA GLY A 375 -6.25 2.28 21.52
C GLY A 375 -5.26 2.86 20.50
N PHE A 376 -4.84 2.08 19.53
CA PHE A 376 -3.92 2.54 18.47
C PHE A 376 -4.55 3.64 17.59
N ARG A 377 -5.83 3.53 17.25
CA ARG A 377 -6.56 4.55 16.48
C ARG A 377 -6.61 5.89 17.20
N THR A 378 -6.88 5.91 18.49
CA THR A 378 -6.93 7.15 19.28
C THR A 378 -5.57 7.83 19.35
N THR A 379 -4.50 7.06 19.47
CA THR A 379 -3.12 7.57 19.49
C THR A 379 -2.68 8.11 18.13
N ALA A 380 -2.99 7.41 17.04
CA ALA A 380 -2.70 7.86 15.68
C ALA A 380 -3.43 9.16 15.34
N ARG A 381 -4.72 9.28 15.70
CA ARG A 381 -5.53 10.49 15.48
C ARG A 381 -5.00 11.70 16.24
N ARG A 382 -4.51 11.51 17.48
CA ARG A 382 -3.86 12.56 18.26
C ARG A 382 -2.56 13.05 17.59
N ARG A 383 -1.71 12.15 17.11
CA ARG A 383 -0.45 12.51 16.41
C ARG A 383 -0.71 13.29 15.13
N THR A 384 -1.72 12.92 14.36
CA THR A 384 -2.10 13.65 13.14
C THR A 384 -2.60 15.06 13.47
N MET A 385 -3.42 15.23 14.50
CA MET A 385 -3.88 16.56 14.94
C MET A 385 -2.74 17.46 15.43
N THR A 386 -1.78 16.90 16.18
CA THR A 386 -0.60 17.65 16.66
C THR A 386 0.29 18.09 15.48
N ALA A 387 0.52 17.20 14.51
CA ALA A 387 1.31 17.51 13.32
C ALA A 387 0.64 18.56 12.40
N TYR A 388 -0.69 18.59 12.35
CA TYR A 388 -1.44 19.68 11.67
C TYR A 388 -1.33 21.01 12.42
N ALA A 389 -1.38 21.00 13.76
CA ALA A 389 -1.27 22.19 14.57
C ALA A 389 0.16 22.80 14.56
N GLU A 390 1.19 22.00 14.30
CA GLU A 390 2.59 22.45 14.18
C GLU A 390 2.95 22.95 12.76
N ARG A 391 2.11 22.69 11.77
CA ARG A 391 2.31 23.11 10.36
C ARG A 391 1.40 24.22 9.88
N GLY A 392 0.46 24.66 10.69
CA GLY A 392 -0.40 25.86 10.48
C GLY A 392 0.07 27.02 11.35
#